data_00b2efee4386b6e872c703b2d809e8cf
#
_entry.id   00b2efee4386b6e872c703b2d809e8cf
#
_cell.length_a   1.000
_cell.length_b   1.000
_cell.length_c   1.000
_cell.angle_alpha   90.00
_cell.angle_beta   90.00
_cell.angle_gamma   90.00
#
_symmetry.space_group_name_H-M   'P 1'
#
loop_
_entity.id
_entity.type
_entity.pdbx_description
1 polymer ?
#
loop_
_entity_poly.entity_id
_entity_poly.type
_entity_poly.pdbx_seq_one_letter_code
_entity_poly.pdbx_strand_id
1 'polypeptide(L)'
;MKHLYSLVHLTNISCPPPEMIRVAARAGYDAVSLRTIPMGLPGERPYDIAKDPHLLRETRRAAQETGILLHDTENARIAAGVDVQDYEPALAAAAELGIRHILTNIWTPDRSFYTDQFCRLCELAARYEHRLLATGALHEDGL
;
A
#
# COMPACT_ATOMS: atom_id res chain seq x y z
N MET A 1 -16.84 20.62 5.11
CA MET A 1 -15.66 19.73 4.96
C MET A 1 -15.73 19.08 3.59
N LYS A 2 -14.71 19.19 2.77
CA LYS A 2 -14.68 18.52 1.46
C LYS A 2 -14.29 17.05 1.67
N HIS A 3 -15.12 16.12 1.21
CA HIS A 3 -14.77 14.69 1.22
C HIS A 3 -13.79 14.42 0.08
N LEU A 4 -12.80 13.56 0.34
CA LEU A 4 -11.88 13.03 -0.66
C LEU A 4 -12.30 11.60 -1.02
N TYR A 5 -12.34 11.32 -2.31
CA TYR A 5 -12.66 9.99 -2.83
C TYR A 5 -11.38 9.35 -3.38
N SER A 6 -10.99 8.23 -2.79
CA SER A 6 -9.81 7.47 -3.20
C SER A 6 -10.21 6.20 -3.94
N LEU A 7 -9.59 5.97 -5.09
CA LEU A 7 -9.75 4.72 -5.83
C LEU A 7 -8.72 3.70 -5.33
N VAL A 8 -9.22 2.58 -4.82
CA VAL A 8 -8.39 1.50 -4.29
C VAL A 8 -7.90 0.59 -5.42
N HIS A 9 -6.61 0.26 -5.43
CA HIS A 9 -5.99 -0.56 -6.48
C HIS A 9 -6.62 -1.95 -6.62
N LEU A 10 -7.14 -2.49 -5.52
CA LEU A 10 -7.85 -3.78 -5.51
C LEU A 10 -9.05 -3.82 -6.48
N THR A 11 -9.67 -2.69 -6.78
CA THR A 11 -10.79 -2.62 -7.75
C THR A 11 -10.36 -2.92 -9.18
N ASN A 12 -9.07 -2.74 -9.49
CA ASN A 12 -8.48 -3.05 -10.78
C ASN A 12 -7.03 -3.55 -10.61
N ILE A 13 -6.89 -4.69 -9.99
CA ILE A 13 -5.63 -5.25 -9.48
C ILE A 13 -4.59 -5.51 -10.58
N SER A 14 -5.03 -5.71 -11.82
CA SER A 14 -4.14 -5.94 -12.96
C SER A 14 -3.67 -4.66 -13.67
N CYS A 15 -4.19 -3.50 -13.24
CA CYS A 15 -3.85 -2.21 -13.84
C CYS A 15 -2.46 -1.73 -13.38
N PRO A 16 -1.56 -1.32 -14.29
CA PRO A 16 -0.30 -0.71 -13.87
C PRO A 16 -0.52 0.56 -13.05
N PRO A 17 0.29 0.82 -12.01
CA PRO A 17 0.16 2.01 -11.16
C PRO A 17 0.04 3.34 -11.90
N PRO A 18 0.84 3.66 -12.94
CA PRO A 18 0.68 4.91 -13.69
C PRO A 18 -0.68 5.02 -14.39
N GLU A 19 -1.18 3.91 -14.95
CA GLU A 19 -2.47 3.90 -15.63
C GLU A 19 -3.62 3.97 -14.61
N MET A 20 -3.49 3.33 -13.45
CA MET A 20 -4.45 3.45 -12.35
C MET A 20 -4.67 4.90 -11.94
N ILE A 21 -3.59 5.68 -11.84
CA ILE A 21 -3.63 7.11 -11.53
C ILE A 21 -4.39 7.88 -12.63
N ARG A 22 -4.09 7.62 -13.90
CA ARG A 22 -4.78 8.28 -15.02
C ARG A 22 -6.26 7.90 -15.10
N VAL A 23 -6.59 6.65 -14.82
CA VAL A 23 -7.99 6.18 -14.74
C VAL A 23 -8.74 6.89 -13.62
N ALA A 24 -8.14 6.98 -12.43
CA ALA A 24 -8.73 7.68 -11.30
C ALA A 24 -9.00 9.16 -11.63
N ALA A 25 -8.06 9.84 -12.26
CA ALA A 25 -8.21 11.23 -12.68
C ALA A 25 -9.37 11.41 -13.69
N ARG A 26 -9.44 10.55 -14.71
CA ARG A 26 -10.53 10.59 -15.70
C ARG A 26 -11.89 10.30 -15.08
N ALA A 27 -11.93 9.44 -14.06
CA ALA A 27 -13.16 9.09 -13.36
C ALA A 27 -13.58 10.09 -12.28
N GLY A 28 -12.78 11.13 -12.02
CA GLY A 28 -13.09 12.19 -11.07
C GLY A 28 -12.78 11.89 -9.61
N TYR A 29 -11.90 10.90 -9.35
CA TYR A 29 -11.37 10.66 -8.00
C TYR A 29 -10.36 11.74 -7.62
N ASP A 30 -10.24 11.99 -6.30
CA ASP A 30 -9.27 12.93 -5.75
C ASP A 30 -7.92 12.23 -5.44
N ALA A 31 -7.95 10.92 -5.18
CA ALA A 31 -6.81 10.16 -4.72
C ALA A 31 -6.81 8.71 -5.24
N VAL A 32 -5.68 8.04 -5.08
CA VAL A 32 -5.55 6.60 -5.24
C VAL A 32 -4.85 5.97 -4.05
N SER A 33 -5.23 4.72 -3.76
CA SER A 33 -4.52 3.82 -2.87
C SER A 33 -3.77 2.81 -3.73
N LEU A 34 -2.44 2.85 -3.73
CA LEU A 34 -1.63 2.02 -4.60
C LEU A 34 -1.15 0.74 -3.91
N ARG A 35 -1.17 -0.35 -4.65
CA ARG A 35 -0.56 -1.59 -4.18
C ARG A 35 0.92 -1.61 -4.55
N THR A 36 1.78 -1.31 -3.58
CA THR A 36 3.24 -1.38 -3.72
C THR A 36 3.83 -2.68 -3.15
N ILE A 37 3.03 -3.41 -2.37
CA ILE A 37 3.39 -4.69 -1.76
C ILE A 37 2.52 -5.78 -2.38
N PRO A 38 3.06 -6.66 -3.24
CA PRO A 38 2.29 -7.78 -3.80
C PRO A 38 1.79 -8.73 -2.71
N MET A 39 0.55 -9.20 -2.83
CA MET A 39 -0.06 -10.15 -1.90
C MET A 39 -0.18 -11.56 -2.46
N GLY A 40 0.13 -11.76 -3.75
CA GLY A 40 0.00 -13.05 -4.42
C GLY A 40 -1.45 -13.46 -4.68
N LEU A 41 -2.35 -12.51 -4.84
CA LEU A 41 -3.76 -12.79 -5.12
C LEU A 41 -3.97 -13.29 -6.55
N PRO A 42 -5.01 -14.13 -6.80
CA PRO A 42 -5.37 -14.51 -8.16
C PRO A 42 -5.61 -13.29 -9.05
N GLY A 43 -4.97 -13.24 -10.21
CA GLY A 43 -5.06 -12.13 -11.16
C GLY A 43 -4.21 -10.90 -10.82
N GLU A 44 -3.54 -10.89 -9.68
CA GLU A 44 -2.60 -9.85 -9.34
C GLU A 44 -1.37 -9.93 -10.24
N ARG A 45 -1.05 -8.82 -10.91
CA ARG A 45 0.25 -8.63 -11.55
C ARG A 45 1.19 -7.98 -10.54
N PRO A 46 2.32 -8.57 -10.23
CA PRO A 46 3.27 -7.98 -9.29
C PRO A 46 3.96 -6.79 -9.95
N TYR A 47 3.42 -5.61 -9.78
CA TYR A 47 4.10 -4.37 -10.12
C TYR A 47 5.01 -3.98 -8.96
N ASP A 48 6.25 -4.46 -8.99
CA ASP A 48 7.22 -4.19 -7.94
C ASP A 48 7.89 -2.83 -8.17
N ILE A 49 7.23 -1.78 -7.71
CA ILE A 49 7.73 -0.39 -7.83
C ILE A 49 9.11 -0.23 -7.17
N ALA A 50 9.39 -1.00 -6.12
CA ALA A 50 10.67 -0.94 -5.41
C ALA A 50 11.84 -1.50 -6.25
N LYS A 51 11.56 -2.45 -7.15
CA LYS A 51 12.58 -3.09 -8.00
C LYS A 51 12.60 -2.56 -9.43
N ASP A 52 11.62 -1.75 -9.82
CA ASP A 52 11.53 -1.16 -11.15
C ASP A 52 11.62 0.37 -11.11
N PRO A 53 12.82 0.94 -11.27
CA PRO A 53 13.01 2.39 -11.28
C PRO A 53 12.29 3.11 -12.42
N HIS A 54 12.01 2.43 -13.53
CA HIS A 54 11.23 3.00 -14.62
C HIS A 54 9.76 3.14 -14.20
N LEU A 55 9.19 2.09 -13.63
CA LEU A 55 7.83 2.10 -13.11
C LEU A 55 7.64 3.14 -12.00
N LEU A 56 8.62 3.29 -11.10
CA LEU A 56 8.61 4.32 -10.06
C LEU A 56 8.55 5.73 -10.66
N ARG A 57 9.38 6.02 -11.66
CA ARG A 57 9.39 7.33 -12.34
C ARG A 57 8.08 7.61 -13.07
N GLU A 58 7.57 6.64 -13.80
CA GLU A 58 6.29 6.78 -14.53
C GLU A 58 5.11 6.96 -13.59
N THR A 59 5.10 6.28 -12.44
CA THR A 59 4.07 6.45 -11.40
C THR A 59 4.11 7.87 -10.83
N ARG A 60 5.30 8.36 -10.50
CA ARG A 60 5.48 9.75 -10.03
C ARG A 60 5.02 10.76 -11.08
N ARG A 61 5.41 10.55 -12.32
CA ARG A 61 5.03 11.41 -13.45
C ARG A 61 3.51 11.46 -13.64
N ALA A 62 2.84 10.32 -13.62
CA ALA A 62 1.39 10.24 -13.73
C ALA A 62 0.68 11.02 -12.62
N ALA A 63 1.16 10.93 -11.38
CA ALA A 63 0.61 11.69 -10.26
C ALA A 63 0.81 13.20 -10.45
N GLN A 64 1.99 13.64 -10.91
CA GLN A 64 2.28 15.05 -11.17
C GLN A 64 1.43 15.61 -12.33
N GLU A 65 1.29 14.87 -13.42
CA GLU A 65 0.51 15.26 -14.60
C GLU A 65 -0.99 15.39 -14.30
N THR A 66 -1.52 14.53 -13.45
CA THR A 66 -2.96 14.46 -13.17
C THR A 66 -3.37 15.26 -11.93
N GLY A 67 -2.46 15.55 -11.02
CA GLY A 67 -2.75 16.14 -9.72
C GLY A 67 -3.41 15.18 -8.72
N ILE A 68 -3.51 13.88 -9.05
CA ILE A 68 -4.06 12.86 -8.15
C ILE A 68 -3.15 12.69 -6.93
N LEU A 69 -3.77 12.69 -5.74
CA LEU A 69 -3.08 12.41 -4.48
C LEU A 69 -2.78 10.91 -4.37
N LEU A 70 -1.54 10.56 -4.13
CA LEU A 70 -1.17 9.21 -3.71
C LEU A 70 -1.39 9.12 -2.20
N HIS A 71 -2.56 8.61 -1.79
CA HIS A 71 -3.02 8.70 -0.40
C HIS A 71 -2.33 7.71 0.51
N ASP A 72 -2.37 6.44 0.13
CA ASP A 72 -1.76 5.36 0.90
C ASP A 72 -1.21 4.27 -0.01
N THR A 73 -0.43 3.38 0.58
CA THR A 73 -0.02 2.12 -0.04
C THR A 73 -0.61 0.95 0.70
N GLU A 74 -1.03 -0.06 -0.03
CA GLU A 74 -1.54 -1.32 0.47
C GLU A 74 -0.64 -2.47 -0.01
N ASN A 75 -0.44 -3.52 0.70
CA ASN A 75 -0.89 -3.82 2.05
C ASN A 75 0.25 -4.46 2.84
N ALA A 76 0.68 -3.86 3.93
CA ALA A 76 1.69 -4.44 4.81
C ALA A 76 1.02 -5.46 5.75
N ARG A 77 0.77 -6.67 5.23
CA ARG A 77 0.09 -7.74 5.93
C ARG A 77 0.97 -8.34 7.03
N ILE A 78 0.40 -8.50 8.24
CA ILE A 78 1.01 -9.26 9.32
C ILE A 78 0.36 -10.65 9.33
N ALA A 79 1.11 -11.67 8.91
CA ALA A 79 0.65 -13.04 8.78
C ALA A 79 1.75 -14.02 9.18
N ALA A 80 1.37 -15.25 9.52
CA ALA A 80 2.35 -16.29 9.85
C ALA A 80 3.37 -16.47 8.72
N GLY A 81 4.65 -16.52 9.07
CA GLY A 81 5.75 -16.68 8.10
C GLY A 81 6.15 -15.42 7.34
N VAL A 82 5.53 -14.27 7.62
CA VAL A 82 5.90 -12.97 7.02
C VAL A 82 6.74 -12.18 8.02
N ASP A 83 7.91 -11.74 7.63
CA ASP A 83 8.70 -10.73 8.35
C ASP A 83 8.41 -9.34 7.78
N VAL A 84 7.90 -8.44 8.61
CA VAL A 84 7.56 -7.08 8.17
C VAL A 84 8.77 -6.26 7.73
N GLN A 85 9.99 -6.67 8.10
CA GLN A 85 11.21 -6.03 7.61
C GLN A 85 11.40 -6.20 6.09
N ASP A 86 10.85 -7.24 5.50
CA ASP A 86 10.88 -7.47 4.05
C ASP A 86 10.12 -6.40 3.25
N TYR A 87 9.27 -5.61 3.93
CA TYR A 87 8.55 -4.50 3.30
C TYR A 87 9.40 -3.23 3.13
N GLU A 88 10.60 -3.16 3.70
CA GLU A 88 11.42 -1.94 3.69
C GLU A 88 11.61 -1.34 2.29
N PRO A 89 11.94 -2.10 1.23
CA PRO A 89 12.08 -1.53 -0.10
C PRO A 89 10.79 -0.90 -0.64
N ALA A 90 9.65 -1.51 -0.36
CA ALA A 90 8.35 -0.98 -0.78
C ALA A 90 7.98 0.30 -0.02
N LEU A 91 8.29 0.39 1.27
CA LEU A 91 8.08 1.58 2.08
C LEU A 91 8.99 2.73 1.61
N ALA A 92 10.25 2.45 1.31
CA ALA A 92 11.17 3.43 0.74
C ALA A 92 10.65 4.00 -0.58
N ALA A 93 10.19 3.14 -1.50
CA ALA A 93 9.61 3.56 -2.78
C ALA A 93 8.31 4.38 -2.58
N ALA A 94 7.47 3.98 -1.62
CA ALA A 94 6.27 4.73 -1.27
C ALA A 94 6.62 6.14 -0.74
N ALA A 95 7.64 6.26 0.10
CA ALA A 95 8.12 7.55 0.58
C ALA A 95 8.63 8.45 -0.55
N GLU A 96 9.36 7.88 -1.52
CA GLU A 96 9.79 8.60 -2.72
C GLU A 96 8.63 9.11 -3.57
N LEU A 97 7.50 8.42 -3.56
CA LEU A 97 6.25 8.84 -4.22
C LEU A 97 5.46 9.87 -3.40
N GLY A 98 5.90 10.22 -2.19
CA GLY A 98 5.21 11.13 -1.30
C GLY A 98 4.02 10.50 -0.55
N ILE A 99 3.85 9.19 -0.62
CA ILE A 99 2.84 8.46 0.15
C ILE A 99 3.22 8.52 1.64
N ARG A 100 2.24 8.82 2.51
CA ARG A 100 2.47 8.97 3.95
C ARG A 100 1.72 7.97 4.81
N HIS A 101 0.84 7.18 4.21
CA HIS A 101 0.06 6.19 4.93
C HIS A 101 0.29 4.79 4.38
N ILE A 102 0.32 3.82 5.28
CA ILE A 102 0.45 2.40 4.95
C ILE A 102 -0.74 1.68 5.55
N LEU A 103 -1.52 1.02 4.71
CA LEU A 103 -2.58 0.13 5.17
C LEU A 103 -1.95 -1.17 5.64
N THR A 104 -2.31 -1.59 6.84
CA THR A 104 -1.88 -2.87 7.42
C THR A 104 -3.07 -3.64 7.96
N ASN A 105 -3.04 -4.95 7.87
CA ASN A 105 -3.99 -5.84 8.50
C ASN A 105 -3.31 -7.09 9.08
N ILE A 106 -3.97 -7.68 10.09
CA ILE A 106 -3.47 -8.81 10.85
C ILE A 106 -4.24 -10.04 10.43
N TRP A 107 -3.51 -11.05 9.92
CA TRP A 107 -4.04 -12.30 9.40
C TRP A 107 -3.46 -13.51 10.15
N THR A 108 -3.33 -13.41 11.44
CA THR A 108 -2.89 -14.48 12.33
C THR A 108 -3.53 -14.33 13.71
N PRO A 109 -3.97 -15.42 14.36
CA PRO A 109 -4.48 -15.38 15.71
C PRO A 109 -3.36 -15.30 16.78
N ASP A 110 -2.09 -15.52 16.41
CA ASP A 110 -0.97 -15.48 17.35
C ASP A 110 -0.72 -14.05 17.81
N ARG A 111 -1.27 -13.72 18.99
CA ARG A 111 -1.20 -12.39 19.57
C ARG A 111 0.23 -11.94 19.85
N SER A 112 1.08 -12.84 20.35
CA SER A 112 2.47 -12.50 20.65
C SER A 112 3.22 -12.15 19.38
N PHE A 113 3.06 -12.97 18.35
CA PHE A 113 3.68 -12.76 17.04
C PHE A 113 3.20 -11.45 16.39
N TYR A 114 1.87 -11.25 16.27
CA TYR A 114 1.40 -10.04 15.58
C TYR A 114 1.72 -8.76 16.35
N THR A 115 1.78 -8.80 17.69
CA THR A 115 2.16 -7.64 18.49
C THR A 115 3.62 -7.26 18.22
N ASP A 116 4.53 -8.24 18.22
CA ASP A 116 5.95 -8.02 17.89
C ASP A 116 6.09 -7.46 16.46
N GLN A 117 5.48 -8.11 15.49
CA GLN A 117 5.55 -7.67 14.09
C GLN A 117 4.95 -6.27 13.88
N PHE A 118 3.86 -5.94 14.59
CA PHE A 118 3.26 -4.61 14.51
C PHE A 118 4.19 -3.54 15.09
N CYS A 119 4.84 -3.78 16.23
CA CYS A 119 5.84 -2.87 16.78
C CYS A 119 7.01 -2.65 15.81
N ARG A 120 7.54 -3.74 15.24
CA ARG A 120 8.62 -3.67 14.23
C ARG A 120 8.19 -2.91 12.97
N LEU A 121 6.94 -3.10 12.53
CA LEU A 121 6.38 -2.34 11.40
C LEU A 121 6.23 -0.85 11.72
N CYS A 122 5.84 -0.51 12.96
CA CYS A 122 5.78 0.89 13.40
C CYS A 122 7.17 1.56 13.37
N GLU A 123 8.20 0.87 13.85
CA GLU A 123 9.58 1.36 13.84
C GLU A 123 10.09 1.53 12.40
N LEU A 124 9.80 0.56 11.53
CA LEU A 124 10.14 0.61 10.11
C LEU A 124 9.43 1.77 9.41
N ALA A 125 8.13 1.92 9.62
CA ALA A 125 7.34 3.00 9.04
C ALA A 125 7.83 4.39 9.48
N ALA A 126 8.20 4.54 10.75
CA ALA A 126 8.72 5.79 11.29
C ALA A 126 10.01 6.26 10.60
N ARG A 127 10.88 5.33 10.17
CA ARG A 127 12.11 5.68 9.43
C ARG A 127 11.84 6.40 8.10
N TYR A 128 10.66 6.17 7.52
CA TYR A 128 10.21 6.75 6.25
C TYR A 128 9.10 7.77 6.41
N GLU A 129 8.85 8.24 7.65
CA GLU A 129 7.79 9.19 7.99
C GLU A 129 6.38 8.73 7.60
N HIS A 130 6.14 7.43 7.56
CA HIS A 130 4.82 6.86 7.31
C HIS A 130 3.99 6.73 8.59
N ARG A 131 2.67 6.78 8.41
CA ARG A 131 1.66 6.47 9.43
C ARG A 131 0.97 5.17 9.06
N LEU A 132 0.76 4.29 10.05
CA LEU A 132 0.02 3.06 9.84
C LEU A 132 -1.49 3.30 9.96
N LEU A 133 -2.24 2.74 9.02
CA LEU A 133 -3.69 2.62 9.08
C LEU A 133 -4.00 1.14 9.32
N ALA A 134 -4.22 0.76 10.59
CA ALA A 134 -4.52 -0.61 10.94
C ALA A 134 -6.02 -0.90 10.74
N THR A 135 -6.32 -1.93 9.97
CA THR A 135 -7.69 -2.46 9.81
C THR A 135 -7.77 -3.87 10.34
N GLY A 136 -8.72 -4.12 11.23
CA GLY A 136 -9.20 -5.41 11.74
C GLY A 136 -8.16 -6.48 12.07
N ALA A 137 -8.12 -6.90 13.34
CA ALA A 137 -7.69 -8.26 13.66
C ALA A 137 -8.82 -9.20 13.20
N LEU A 138 -8.47 -10.27 12.48
CA LEU A 138 -9.43 -11.36 12.26
C LEU A 138 -9.77 -11.95 13.62
N HIS A 139 -11.03 -11.89 14.03
CA HIS A 139 -11.51 -12.60 15.18
C HIS A 139 -11.37 -14.11 14.96
N GLU A 140 -11.14 -14.85 16.07
CA GLU A 140 -10.97 -16.31 16.05
C GLU A 140 -12.20 -17.07 15.50
N ASP A 141 -13.33 -16.40 15.34
CA ASP A 141 -14.59 -16.99 14.87
C ASP A 141 -14.69 -16.91 13.35
N GLY A 142 -13.71 -17.45 12.72
CA GLY A 142 -13.55 -17.76 11.31
C GLY A 142 -14.69 -17.44 10.34
N LEU A 143 -14.29 -17.05 9.22
CA LEU A 143 -15.07 -17.32 8.00
C LEU A 143 -15.27 -18.83 7.83
#